data_649f9bdc2180a09e1692061e35757b04
#
_entry.id   649f9bdc2180a09e1692061e35757b04
#
_cell.length_a   1.000
_cell.length_b   1.000
_cell.length_c   1.000
_cell.angle_alpha   90.00
_cell.angle_beta   90.00
_cell.angle_gamma   90.00
#
_symmetry.space_group_name_H-M   'P 1'
#
loop_
_entity.id
_entity.type
_entity.pdbx_description
1 polymer ?
#
loop_
_entity_poly.entity_id
_entity_poly.type
_entity_poly.pdbx_seq_one_letter_code
_entity_poly.pdbx_strand_id
1 'polypeptide(L)' 'MSVVVSTKGVENLVKQINAAYGKVIVTAELHSDGWLILVGENPIKNIGNASEAVRYLEGVKHGIELMKEGL' A
#
# COMPACT_ATOMS: atom_id res chain seq x y z
N MET A 1 -18.24 3.03 17.83
CA MET A 1 -17.88 3.58 16.57
C MET A 1 -16.86 2.71 15.85
N SER A 2 -17.13 2.41 14.64
CA SER A 2 -16.22 1.54 13.92
C SER A 2 -14.94 2.27 13.59
N VAL A 3 -13.86 1.57 13.72
CA VAL A 3 -12.61 2.07 13.22
C VAL A 3 -12.62 1.83 11.73
N VAL A 4 -12.71 2.89 11.01
CA VAL A 4 -12.69 2.78 9.57
C VAL A 4 -11.28 3.07 9.11
N VAL A 5 -10.70 2.11 8.44
CA VAL A 5 -9.43 2.35 7.79
C VAL A 5 -9.75 3.28 6.64
N SER A 6 -9.36 4.51 6.79
CA SER A 6 -9.75 5.55 5.85
C SER A 6 -8.79 5.63 4.68
N THR A 7 -9.20 6.41 3.69
CA THR A 7 -8.32 6.75 2.58
C THR A 7 -6.98 7.25 3.08
N LYS A 8 -7.02 8.03 4.16
CA LYS A 8 -5.80 8.59 4.73
C LYS A 8 -4.85 7.50 5.22
N GLY A 9 -5.40 6.44 5.80
CA GLY A 9 -4.58 5.32 6.26
C GLY A 9 -3.84 4.67 5.11
N VAL A 10 -4.52 4.46 3.98
CA VAL A 10 -3.90 3.90 2.80
C VAL A 10 -2.81 4.83 2.28
N GLU A 11 -3.10 6.12 2.20
CA GLU A 11 -2.14 7.09 1.69
C GLU A 11 -0.90 7.18 2.57
N ASN A 12 -1.10 7.17 3.89
CA ASN A 12 0.01 7.22 4.81
C ASN A 12 0.92 6.01 4.66
N LEU A 13 0.32 4.84 4.49
CA LEU A 13 1.09 3.62 4.34
C LEU A 13 1.88 3.63 3.04
N VAL A 14 1.28 4.13 1.97
CA VAL A 14 1.98 4.29 0.70
C VAL A 14 3.18 5.19 0.87
N LYS A 15 3.02 6.30 1.58
CA LYS A 15 4.13 7.22 1.83
C LYS A 15 5.24 6.54 2.63
N GLN A 16 4.87 5.75 3.64
CA GLN A 16 5.85 5.05 4.44
C GLN A 16 6.64 4.06 3.61
N ILE A 17 5.97 3.34 2.74
CA ILE A 17 6.63 2.36 1.87
C ILE A 17 7.61 3.05 0.94
N ASN A 18 7.16 4.12 0.30
CA ASN A 18 8.03 4.84 -0.64
C ASN A 18 9.22 5.45 0.07
N ALA A 19 9.01 5.98 1.28
CA ALA A 19 10.11 6.54 2.06
C ALA A 19 11.11 5.46 2.46
N ALA A 20 10.62 4.30 2.85
CA ALA A 20 11.50 3.20 3.25
C ALA A 20 12.32 2.69 2.08
N TYR A 21 11.71 2.65 0.89
CA TYR A 21 12.41 2.17 -0.29
C TYR A 21 13.39 3.23 -0.84
N GLY A 22 13.07 4.50 -0.65
CA GLY A 22 13.92 5.58 -1.12
C GLY A 22 13.44 6.25 -2.39
N LYS A 23 12.37 5.76 -2.99
CA LYS A 23 11.78 6.41 -4.15
C LYS A 23 10.34 5.92 -4.29
N VAL A 24 9.59 6.56 -5.15
CA VAL A 24 8.19 6.20 -5.35
C VAL A 24 8.11 4.89 -6.13
N ILE A 25 7.68 3.84 -5.47
CA ILE A 25 7.51 2.53 -6.11
C ILE A 25 6.08 2.03 -5.98
N VAL A 26 5.28 2.62 -5.10
CA VAL A 26 3.91 2.20 -4.87
C VAL A 26 2.99 3.39 -5.02
N THR A 27 1.92 3.21 -5.76
CA THR A 27 0.85 4.20 -5.81
C THR A 27 -0.47 3.49 -5.60
N ALA A 28 -1.45 4.22 -5.07
CA ALA A 28 -2.77 3.67 -4.83
C ALA A 28 -3.79 4.70 -5.27
N GLU A 29 -4.81 4.24 -5.99
CA GLU A 29 -5.89 5.09 -6.47
C GLU A 29 -7.21 4.48 -6.04
N LEU A 30 -8.11 5.33 -5.56
CA LEU A 30 -9.43 4.88 -5.16
C LEU A 30 -10.39 5.02 -6.35
N HIS A 31 -10.98 3.92 -6.75
CA HIS A 31 -11.96 3.87 -7.81
C HIS A 31 -13.30 3.44 -7.23
N SER A 32 -14.34 3.54 -8.04
CA SER A 32 -15.68 3.21 -7.55
C SER A 32 -15.81 1.75 -7.13
N ASP A 33 -14.99 0.88 -7.68
CA ASP A 33 -15.05 -0.56 -7.37
C ASP A 33 -13.91 -1.03 -6.50
N GLY A 34 -13.18 -0.10 -5.87
CA GLY A 34 -12.14 -0.46 -4.93
C GLY A 34 -10.84 0.29 -5.19
N TRP A 35 -9.79 -0.20 -4.57
CA TRP A 35 -8.47 0.42 -4.67
C TRP A 35 -7.66 -0.25 -5.77
N LEU A 36 -7.07 0.56 -6.62
CA LEU A 36 -6.10 0.07 -7.60
C LEU A 36 -4.71 0.37 -7.07
N ILE A 37 -3.93 -0.66 -6.83
CA ILE A 37 -2.60 -0.51 -6.30
C ILE A 37 -1.59 -0.91 -7.36
N LEU A 38 -0.62 -0.04 -7.58
CA LEU A 38 0.45 -0.29 -8.54
C LEU A 38 1.76 -0.39 -7.77
N VAL A 39 2.49 -1.45 -8.04
CA VAL A 39 3.83 -1.63 -7.47
C VAL A 39 4.79 -1.66 -8.65
N GLY A 40 5.70 -0.71 -8.68
CA GLY A 40 6.53 -0.52 -9.85
C GLY A 40 5.65 -0.04 -10.99
N GLU A 41 5.74 -0.70 -12.12
CA GLU A 41 4.91 -0.38 -13.28
C GLU A 41 3.79 -1.38 -13.46
N ASN A 42 3.63 -2.31 -12.54
CA ASN A 42 2.65 -3.36 -12.68
C ASN A 42 1.42 -3.08 -11.84
N PRO A 43 0.25 -2.93 -12.47
CA PRO A 43 -0.97 -2.84 -11.70
C PRO A 43 -1.24 -4.19 -11.04
N ILE A 44 -1.45 -4.18 -9.74
CA ILE A 44 -1.63 -5.43 -9.03
C ILE A 44 -3.07 -5.91 -9.19
N LYS A 45 -4.01 -5.15 -8.72
CA LYS A 45 -5.41 -5.45 -8.95
C LYS A 45 -6.27 -4.58 -8.06
N ASN A 46 -7.55 -4.62 -8.32
CA ASN A 46 -8.50 -3.94 -7.46
C ASN A 46 -8.59 -4.67 -6.12
N ILE A 47 -8.43 -3.92 -5.07
CA ILE A 47 -8.59 -4.43 -3.72
C ILE A 47 -9.83 -3.79 -3.16
N GLY A 48 -10.74 -4.59 -2.63
CA GLY A 48 -12.10 -4.19 -2.38
C GLY A 48 -12.27 -2.97 -1.48
N ASN A 49 -11.66 -2.96 -0.32
CA ASN A 49 -11.88 -1.85 0.60
C ASN A 49 -10.57 -1.41 1.23
N ALA A 50 -10.64 -0.32 2.00
CA ALA A 50 -9.44 0.26 2.58
C ALA A 50 -8.74 -0.69 3.55
N SER A 51 -9.49 -1.48 4.30
CA SER A 51 -8.90 -2.46 5.20
C SER A 51 -8.04 -3.47 4.46
N GLU A 52 -8.56 -3.97 3.35
CA GLU A 52 -7.82 -4.94 2.55
C GLU A 52 -6.61 -4.30 1.90
N ALA A 53 -6.77 -3.06 1.45
CA ALA A 53 -5.66 -2.34 0.85
C ALA A 53 -4.54 -2.13 1.86
N VAL A 54 -4.87 -1.75 3.07
CA VAL A 54 -3.88 -1.58 4.12
C VAL A 54 -3.17 -2.89 4.42
N ARG A 55 -3.93 -3.97 4.51
CA ARG A 55 -3.34 -5.28 4.79
C ARG A 55 -2.36 -5.68 3.70
N TYR A 56 -2.73 -5.46 2.45
CA TYR A 56 -1.85 -5.78 1.35
C TYR A 56 -0.58 -4.92 1.40
N LEU A 57 -0.74 -3.63 1.65
CA LEU A 57 0.40 -2.72 1.69
C LEU A 57 1.31 -3.00 2.88
N GLU A 58 0.75 -3.45 4.00
CA GLU A 58 1.58 -3.83 5.13
C GLU A 58 2.48 -5.01 4.76
N GLY A 59 1.97 -5.94 3.96
CA GLY A 59 2.80 -7.03 3.46
C GLY A 59 3.93 -6.54 2.59
N VAL A 60 3.64 -5.58 1.71
CA VAL A 60 4.65 -4.99 0.85
C VAL A 60 5.72 -4.29 1.70
N LYS A 61 5.29 -3.51 2.68
CA LYS A 61 6.21 -2.82 3.57
C LYS A 61 7.11 -3.80 4.31
N HIS A 62 6.52 -4.86 4.83
CA HIS A 62 7.28 -5.88 5.55
C HIS A 62 8.33 -6.51 4.65
N GLY A 63 7.96 -6.81 3.40
CA GLY A 63 8.90 -7.38 2.45
C GLY A 63 10.09 -6.47 2.20
N ILE A 64 9.83 -5.17 2.06
CA ILE A 64 10.90 -4.19 1.85
C ILE A 64 11.81 -4.13 3.07
N GLU A 65 11.23 -4.16 4.26
CA GLU A 65 12.02 -4.11 5.47
C GLU A 65 12.93 -5.33 5.59
N LEU A 66 12.42 -6.49 5.22
CA LEU A 66 13.24 -7.71 5.22
C LEU A 66 14.40 -7.60 4.25
N MET A 67 14.15 -7.04 3.07
CA MET A 67 15.20 -6.85 2.09
C MET A 67 16.30 -5.94 2.61
N LYS A 68 15.90 -4.88 3.32
CA LYS A 68 16.87 -3.92 3.83
C LYS A 68 17.68 -4.45 5.00
N GLU A 69 17.20 -5.51 5.64
CA GLU A 69 17.93 -6.12 6.74
C GLU A 69 19.01 -7.09 6.29
N GLY A 70 19.25 -7.14 5.01
CA GLY A 70 20.40 -7.86 4.53
C GLY A 70 20.18 -9.32 4.22
N LEU A 71 19.01 -9.61 3.79
CA LEU A 71 18.76 -10.98 3.35
C LEU A 71 19.54 -11.32 2.11
#